data_17c4c26220929fbd02ff486d80d107c2
#
_entry.id   17c4c26220929fbd02ff486d80d107c2
#
_cell.length_a   1.000
_cell.length_b   1.000
_cell.length_c   1.000
_cell.angle_alpha   90.00
_cell.angle_beta   90.00
_cell.angle_gamma   90.00
#
_symmetry.space_group_name_H-M   'P 1'
#
loop_
_entity.id
_entity.type
_entity.pdbx_description
1 polymer ?
#
loop_
_entity_poly.entity_id
_entity_poly.type
_entity_poly.pdbx_seq_one_letter_code
_entity_poly.pdbx_strand_id
1 'polypeptide(L)'
;NDFIAQWEEEKKELQREGKRKADFEVKEPYASDVSEGKNNPIYMAHAYHTKCPHPAIMRYILHYTQPGDIVFDGFAGTGMTGVAANLCGSKKDVDALKEKKAKVGVRHGICSDLSPVATHIAATYTCDYNMKLWKKRALSIIDKAEKKYGWLYKSYVNGQKVDVNYYIWSETFICPHCKSKINLWKESVHNGGNIINSEFFCPSCGIALKKNKLEQNLSTSYDNILNEVIQQSVFEIVRVNYSGDKRGEIDASNFDFDIYSKCLSEVPTSLKITRMPTGSEARRNDNRGILYAHNYYTHRNLLILSYIYEQMKNDTYLLSLLTSTMLNVSKMWKFKPDRKGGSLSGTLYIPSLYIEQNPFNVLRRKVNSFDAIDYGARGNGLISNESATKLALQDNSIDYVFVDPPFGANLMYSQLNIINENTLRVFTNEKTEAIVDIQGQNKNIFEYQQLMNRSFKEFYRILKPGKWLTMEF
;
A
#
# COMPACT_ATOMS: atom_id res chain seq x y z
N ASN A 1 11.64 -8.40 25.79
CA ASN A 1 11.58 -7.89 27.19
C ASN A 1 12.90 -7.22 27.61
N ASP A 2 14.04 -7.60 27.05
CA ASP A 2 15.35 -7.02 27.40
C ASP A 2 15.42 -5.52 27.05
N PHE A 3 14.88 -5.10 25.92
CA PHE A 3 14.76 -3.70 25.55
C PHE A 3 13.88 -2.93 26.54
N ILE A 4 12.79 -3.53 27.04
CA ILE A 4 11.93 -2.89 28.04
C ILE A 4 12.73 -2.63 29.34
N ALA A 5 13.51 -3.60 29.79
CA ALA A 5 14.38 -3.44 30.96
C ALA A 5 15.40 -2.30 30.74
N GLN A 6 16.01 -2.23 29.57
CA GLN A 6 16.94 -1.16 29.20
C GLN A 6 16.24 0.22 29.20
N TRP A 7 15.06 0.33 28.64
CA TRP A 7 14.28 1.58 28.63
C TRP A 7 13.80 2.00 30.03
N GLU A 8 13.52 1.04 30.91
CA GLU A 8 13.22 1.35 32.32
C GLU A 8 14.44 1.94 33.06
N GLU A 9 15.66 1.52 32.76
CA GLU A 9 16.88 2.17 33.29
C GLU A 9 17.08 3.57 32.69
N GLU A 10 16.86 3.75 31.37
CA GLU A 10 16.89 5.07 30.73
C GLU A 10 15.92 6.06 31.41
N LYS A 11 14.72 5.63 31.81
CA LYS A 11 13.78 6.46 32.52
C LYS A 11 14.35 7.00 33.84
N LYS A 12 15.10 6.17 34.58
CA LYS A 12 15.75 6.59 35.82
C LYS A 12 16.83 7.66 35.57
N GLU A 13 17.56 7.54 34.47
CA GLU A 13 18.54 8.55 34.06
C GLU A 13 17.86 9.87 33.68
N LEU A 14 16.85 9.82 32.83
CA LEU A 14 16.05 10.99 32.46
C LEU A 14 15.43 11.69 33.67
N GLN A 15 15.06 10.94 34.71
CA GLN A 15 14.55 11.49 35.96
C GLN A 15 15.65 12.20 36.75
N ARG A 16 16.86 11.61 36.87
CA ARG A 16 18.03 12.26 37.51
C ARG A 16 18.43 13.55 36.80
N GLU A 17 18.29 13.61 35.49
CA GLU A 17 18.55 14.79 34.66
C GLU A 17 17.43 15.85 34.71
N GLY A 18 16.31 15.59 35.43
CA GLY A 18 15.16 16.49 35.49
C GLY A 18 14.31 16.55 34.22
N LYS A 19 14.57 15.67 33.25
CA LYS A 19 13.85 15.61 31.97
C LYS A 19 12.47 14.94 32.10
N ARG A 20 12.25 14.16 33.16
CA ARG A 20 10.96 13.56 33.52
C ARG A 20 10.66 13.64 35.01
N LYS A 21 9.37 13.57 35.39
CA LYS A 21 8.92 13.56 36.80
C LYS A 21 8.67 12.10 37.21
N ALA A 22 8.94 11.81 38.50
CA ALA A 22 8.68 10.50 39.09
C ALA A 22 7.18 10.23 39.26
N ASP A 23 6.45 11.26 39.69
CA ASP A 23 5.04 11.28 40.09
C ASP A 23 4.10 11.75 38.99
N PHE A 24 4.44 11.51 37.74
CA PHE A 24 3.60 11.92 36.62
C PHE A 24 2.33 11.06 36.53
N GLU A 25 1.24 11.70 36.70
CA GLU A 25 -0.10 11.11 36.59
C GLU A 25 -0.98 12.00 35.69
N VAL A 26 -1.77 11.39 34.84
CA VAL A 26 -2.77 12.04 34.01
C VAL A 26 -4.15 11.71 34.58
N LYS A 27 -4.84 12.73 35.07
CA LYS A 27 -6.15 12.60 35.74
C LYS A 27 -7.34 12.79 34.82
N GLU A 28 -7.14 13.56 33.75
CA GLU A 28 -8.20 13.93 32.81
C GLU A 28 -7.89 13.35 31.41
N PRO A 29 -8.91 12.85 30.71
CA PRO A 29 -8.72 12.40 29.32
C PRO A 29 -8.36 13.58 28.42
N TYR A 30 -7.69 13.27 27.29
CA TYR A 30 -7.46 14.26 26.24
C TYR A 30 -8.81 14.61 25.59
N ALA A 31 -9.27 15.84 25.79
CA ALA A 31 -10.62 16.28 25.41
C ALA A 31 -10.66 17.24 24.22
N SER A 32 -9.51 17.53 23.61
CA SER A 32 -9.46 18.39 22.43
C SER A 32 -9.85 17.61 21.17
N ASP A 33 -10.58 18.28 20.28
CA ASP A 33 -10.89 17.75 18.96
C ASP A 33 -9.60 17.62 18.12
N VAL A 34 -9.39 16.49 17.51
CA VAL A 34 -8.18 16.20 16.70
C VAL A 34 -8.57 16.03 15.25
N SER A 35 -8.19 17.01 14.43
CA SER A 35 -8.37 16.95 12.98
C SER A 35 -7.04 17.21 12.29
N GLU A 36 -6.49 16.20 11.65
CA GLU A 36 -5.21 16.28 10.93
C GLU A 36 -5.37 15.90 9.45
N GLY A 37 -4.72 16.68 8.58
CA GLY A 37 -4.73 16.41 7.14
C GLY A 37 -3.91 15.17 6.77
N LYS A 38 -4.34 14.46 5.74
CA LYS A 38 -3.66 13.27 5.18
C LYS A 38 -2.58 13.61 4.14
N ASN A 39 -2.11 14.86 4.08
CA ASN A 39 -1.15 15.35 3.08
C ASN A 39 0.30 15.37 3.59
N ASN A 40 0.57 14.89 4.80
CA ASN A 40 1.92 14.85 5.35
C ASN A 40 2.82 13.95 4.48
N PRO A 41 4.04 14.39 4.10
CA PRO A 41 4.96 13.60 3.28
C PRO A 41 5.29 12.22 3.85
N ILE A 42 5.50 12.10 5.17
CA ILE A 42 5.73 10.82 5.84
C ILE A 42 4.52 9.90 5.64
N TYR A 43 3.30 10.43 5.86
CA TYR A 43 2.06 9.70 5.64
C TYR A 43 1.93 9.18 4.20
N MET A 44 2.36 9.97 3.20
CA MET A 44 2.22 9.67 1.76
C MET A 44 3.31 8.76 1.19
N ALA A 45 4.42 8.54 1.89
CA ALA A 45 5.59 7.81 1.35
C ALA A 45 5.23 6.37 0.90
N HIS A 46 4.46 5.64 1.69
CA HIS A 46 3.97 4.31 1.33
C HIS A 46 2.44 4.25 1.42
N ALA A 47 1.77 3.68 0.42
CA ALA A 47 0.32 3.47 0.46
C ALA A 47 -0.05 2.32 1.41
N TYR A 48 -1.16 2.49 2.14
CA TYR A 48 -1.82 1.46 2.92
C TYR A 48 -3.32 1.76 3.01
N HIS A 49 -4.13 0.79 3.39
CA HIS A 49 -5.60 0.91 3.29
C HIS A 49 -6.18 1.97 4.22
N THR A 50 -5.76 1.94 5.49
CA THR A 50 -6.10 2.95 6.51
C THR A 50 -4.85 3.31 7.30
N LYS A 51 -4.74 4.57 7.70
CA LYS A 51 -3.66 5.06 8.56
C LYS A 51 -4.18 6.23 9.37
N CYS A 52 -3.89 6.27 10.67
CA CYS A 52 -4.02 7.47 11.46
C CYS A 52 -2.83 8.41 11.20
N PRO A 53 -3.03 9.72 10.96
CA PRO A 53 -1.92 10.66 10.80
C PRO A 53 -1.08 10.76 12.08
N HIS A 54 0.24 10.57 11.98
CA HIS A 54 1.14 10.64 13.12
C HIS A 54 1.07 11.94 13.95
N PRO A 55 0.75 13.16 13.41
CA PRO A 55 0.59 14.34 14.23
C PRO A 55 -0.63 14.23 15.18
N ALA A 56 -1.70 13.53 14.75
CA ALA A 56 -2.83 13.24 15.63
C ALA A 56 -2.40 12.34 16.79
N ILE A 57 -1.71 11.26 16.49
CA ILE A 57 -1.19 10.31 17.50
C ILE A 57 -0.21 11.00 18.45
N MET A 58 0.65 11.90 17.96
CA MET A 58 1.59 12.66 18.79
C MET A 58 0.88 13.47 19.89
N ARG A 59 -0.29 14.06 19.62
CA ARG A 59 -1.07 14.81 20.63
C ARG A 59 -1.45 13.93 21.81
N TYR A 60 -1.95 12.73 21.54
CA TYR A 60 -2.28 11.75 22.58
C TYR A 60 -1.02 11.28 23.34
N ILE A 61 0.04 10.92 22.63
CA ILE A 61 1.30 10.49 23.25
C ILE A 61 1.86 11.58 24.16
N LEU A 62 1.91 12.83 23.72
CA LEU A 62 2.39 13.97 24.51
C LEU A 62 1.56 14.26 25.75
N HIS A 63 0.25 14.00 25.69
CA HIS A 63 -0.66 14.17 26.82
C HIS A 63 -0.48 13.08 27.87
N TYR A 64 -0.43 11.82 27.45
CA TYR A 64 -0.45 10.67 28.37
C TYR A 64 0.92 10.20 28.84
N THR A 65 2.02 10.69 28.25
CA THR A 65 3.36 10.17 28.47
C THR A 65 4.41 11.25 28.74
N GLN A 66 5.57 10.80 29.24
CA GLN A 66 6.79 11.59 29.38
C GLN A 66 7.91 11.04 28.51
N PRO A 67 9.03 11.79 28.32
CA PRO A 67 10.25 11.26 27.66
C PRO A 67 10.68 9.93 28.25
N GLY A 68 11.03 8.96 27.37
CA GLY A 68 11.43 7.62 27.72
C GLY A 68 10.27 6.64 27.99
N ASP A 69 9.00 7.09 28.01
CA ASP A 69 7.85 6.19 28.20
C ASP A 69 7.68 5.26 26.97
N ILE A 70 7.15 4.07 27.25
CA ILE A 70 6.92 3.02 26.26
C ILE A 70 5.47 3.09 25.79
N VAL A 71 5.30 3.28 24.49
CA VAL A 71 4.01 3.35 23.80
C VAL A 71 3.82 2.08 22.99
N PHE A 72 2.69 1.42 23.13
CA PHE A 72 2.34 0.22 22.41
C PHE A 72 1.16 0.43 21.46
N ASP A 73 1.25 -0.17 20.28
CA ASP A 73 0.16 -0.26 19.30
C ASP A 73 0.08 -1.70 18.77
N GLY A 74 -1.03 -2.38 19.07
CA GLY A 74 -1.26 -3.78 18.69
C GLY A 74 -1.98 -3.97 17.35
N PHE A 75 -2.38 -2.87 16.70
CA PHE A 75 -2.96 -2.83 15.35
C PHE A 75 -2.22 -1.77 14.53
N ALA A 76 -0.89 -1.79 14.62
CA ALA A 76 -0.02 -0.68 14.23
C ALA A 76 -0.07 -0.32 12.73
N GLY A 77 -0.61 -1.19 11.87
CA GLY A 77 -0.63 -0.96 10.44
C GLY A 77 0.76 -0.56 9.93
N THR A 78 0.90 0.63 9.39
CA THR A 78 2.18 1.14 8.88
C THR A 78 3.10 1.74 9.95
N GLY A 79 2.81 1.58 11.23
CA GLY A 79 3.66 2.04 12.33
C GLY A 79 3.64 3.55 12.57
N MET A 80 2.54 4.24 12.25
CA MET A 80 2.42 5.69 12.50
C MET A 80 2.53 6.04 13.99
N THR A 81 2.16 5.14 14.88
CA THR A 81 2.36 5.28 16.33
C THR A 81 3.86 5.28 16.69
N GLY A 82 4.67 4.42 16.06
CA GLY A 82 6.12 4.43 16.23
C GLY A 82 6.78 5.70 15.68
N VAL A 83 6.31 6.19 14.52
CA VAL A 83 6.74 7.49 13.96
C VAL A 83 6.40 8.62 14.92
N ALA A 84 5.18 8.65 15.48
CA ALA A 84 4.72 9.65 16.43
C ALA A 84 5.54 9.63 17.72
N ALA A 85 5.84 8.44 18.26
CA ALA A 85 6.68 8.26 19.44
C ALA A 85 8.10 8.83 19.23
N ASN A 86 8.71 8.54 18.08
CA ASN A 86 10.00 9.08 17.70
C ASN A 86 9.97 10.61 17.55
N LEU A 87 8.97 11.16 16.83
CA LEU A 87 8.85 12.60 16.55
C LEU A 87 8.50 13.43 17.79
N CYS A 88 8.01 12.84 18.86
CA CYS A 88 7.93 13.49 20.16
C CYS A 88 9.30 13.98 20.68
N GLY A 89 10.41 13.45 20.16
CA GLY A 89 11.77 13.93 20.39
C GLY A 89 12.17 15.13 19.55
N SER A 90 11.42 15.47 18.50
CA SER A 90 11.67 16.60 17.63
C SER A 90 11.00 17.88 18.15
N LYS A 91 11.80 18.83 18.64
CA LYS A 91 11.27 20.12 19.12
C LYS A 91 10.43 20.83 18.05
N LYS A 92 10.88 20.79 16.78
CA LYS A 92 10.18 21.41 15.65
C LYS A 92 8.76 20.84 15.48
N ASP A 93 8.62 19.50 15.53
CA ASP A 93 7.35 18.83 15.30
C ASP A 93 6.42 18.97 16.50
N VAL A 94 6.96 18.94 17.72
CA VAL A 94 6.18 19.19 18.96
C VAL A 94 5.69 20.63 19.01
N ASP A 95 6.54 21.62 18.72
CA ASP A 95 6.15 23.04 18.70
C ASP A 95 5.06 23.32 17.64
N ALA A 96 5.09 22.63 16.51
CA ALA A 96 4.08 22.74 15.45
C ALA A 96 2.68 22.32 15.91
N LEU A 97 2.56 21.40 16.86
CA LEU A 97 1.27 20.96 17.43
C LEU A 97 0.64 21.99 18.38
N LYS A 98 1.42 22.96 18.88
CA LYS A 98 0.98 24.01 19.83
C LYS A 98 0.39 23.47 21.15
N GLU A 99 0.81 22.28 21.58
CA GLU A 99 0.38 21.67 22.84
C GLU A 99 1.11 22.32 24.02
N LYS A 100 0.39 23.10 24.84
CA LYS A 100 0.97 23.98 25.90
C LYS A 100 1.76 23.23 26.99
N LYS A 101 1.45 21.95 27.26
CA LYS A 101 2.06 21.16 28.33
C LYS A 101 2.99 20.07 27.81
N ALA A 102 3.22 20.02 26.50
CA ALA A 102 4.02 18.97 25.87
C ALA A 102 5.48 19.03 26.32
N LYS A 103 6.03 17.89 26.73
CA LYS A 103 7.46 17.74 26.99
C LYS A 103 8.13 17.08 25.78
N VAL A 104 9.08 17.80 25.19
CA VAL A 104 9.92 17.28 24.12
C VAL A 104 10.82 16.18 24.68
N GLY A 105 10.89 15.06 23.99
CA GLY A 105 11.74 13.91 24.29
C GLY A 105 11.20 12.67 23.59
N VAL A 106 12.07 11.77 23.22
CA VAL A 106 11.71 10.52 22.54
C VAL A 106 10.85 9.65 23.45
N ARG A 107 9.89 8.94 22.87
CA ARG A 107 9.19 7.79 23.46
C ARG A 107 9.56 6.55 22.68
N HIS A 108 9.54 5.42 23.36
CA HIS A 108 9.84 4.14 22.73
C HIS A 108 8.55 3.52 22.18
N GLY A 109 8.43 3.41 20.87
CA GLY A 109 7.26 2.82 20.21
C GLY A 109 7.42 1.32 19.99
N ILE A 110 6.50 0.51 20.52
CA ILE A 110 6.37 -0.91 20.15
C ILE A 110 5.16 -1.04 19.25
N CYS A 111 5.40 -1.36 17.98
CA CYS A 111 4.37 -1.51 16.96
C CYS A 111 4.24 -2.99 16.60
N SER A 112 3.07 -3.58 16.86
CA SER A 112 2.75 -4.95 16.51
C SER A 112 1.61 -5.00 15.51
N ASP A 113 1.71 -5.87 14.51
CA ASP A 113 0.64 -6.12 13.56
C ASP A 113 0.64 -7.56 13.08
N LEU A 114 -0.53 -8.06 12.74
CA LEU A 114 -0.71 -9.40 12.19
C LEU A 114 -0.19 -9.51 10.75
N SER A 115 -0.28 -8.42 9.97
CA SER A 115 0.12 -8.38 8.57
C SER A 115 1.63 -8.22 8.40
N PRO A 116 2.31 -9.14 7.70
CA PRO A 116 3.73 -9.00 7.38
C PRO A 116 4.04 -7.74 6.56
N VAL A 117 3.13 -7.31 5.71
CA VAL A 117 3.33 -6.08 4.92
C VAL A 117 3.21 -4.83 5.79
N ALA A 118 2.31 -4.83 6.77
CA ALA A 118 2.18 -3.73 7.72
C ALA A 118 3.47 -3.55 8.52
N THR A 119 3.96 -4.62 9.15
CA THR A 119 5.20 -4.60 9.95
C THR A 119 6.43 -4.29 9.11
N HIS A 120 6.50 -4.75 7.85
CA HIS A 120 7.55 -4.39 6.90
C HIS A 120 7.58 -2.87 6.61
N ILE A 121 6.41 -2.26 6.40
CA ILE A 121 6.30 -0.81 6.21
C ILE A 121 6.67 -0.08 7.50
N ALA A 122 6.15 -0.53 8.65
CA ALA A 122 6.45 0.05 9.96
C ALA A 122 7.97 0.05 10.25
N ALA A 123 8.67 -1.05 9.97
CA ALA A 123 10.11 -1.14 10.10
C ALA A 123 10.84 -0.12 9.20
N THR A 124 10.35 0.07 7.97
CA THR A 124 10.91 1.06 7.04
C THR A 124 10.80 2.49 7.57
N TYR A 125 9.70 2.81 8.26
CA TYR A 125 9.49 4.13 8.83
C TYR A 125 10.27 4.37 10.13
N THR A 126 10.44 3.36 10.97
CA THR A 126 10.86 3.55 12.37
C THR A 126 12.27 3.04 12.68
N CYS A 127 12.74 1.99 11.99
CA CYS A 127 14.08 1.46 12.22
C CYS A 127 15.16 2.36 11.57
N ASP A 128 16.33 2.38 12.19
CA ASP A 128 17.47 3.13 11.65
C ASP A 128 18.18 2.35 10.55
N TYR A 129 18.49 3.03 9.46
CA TYR A 129 19.33 2.54 8.37
C TYR A 129 19.94 3.71 7.56
N ASN A 130 21.00 3.45 6.84
CA ASN A 130 21.70 4.48 6.08
C ASN A 130 20.92 4.89 4.81
N MET A 131 20.10 5.95 4.92
CA MET A 131 19.26 6.46 3.84
C MET A 131 20.05 6.91 2.61
N LYS A 132 21.24 7.48 2.78
CA LYS A 132 22.08 7.90 1.64
C LYS A 132 22.57 6.70 0.83
N LEU A 133 23.01 5.65 1.52
CA LEU A 133 23.43 4.40 0.88
C LEU A 133 22.25 3.70 0.22
N TRP A 134 21.11 3.63 0.91
CA TRP A 134 19.85 3.08 0.39
C TRP A 134 19.44 3.77 -0.91
N LYS A 135 19.39 5.11 -0.93
CA LYS A 135 19.02 5.90 -2.12
C LYS A 135 19.97 5.65 -3.29
N LYS A 136 21.28 5.62 -3.04
CA LYS A 136 22.30 5.31 -4.05
C LYS A 136 22.10 3.92 -4.66
N ARG A 137 21.85 2.90 -3.82
CA ARG A 137 21.61 1.52 -4.26
C ARG A 137 20.29 1.41 -5.03
N ALA A 138 19.21 2.02 -4.53
CA ALA A 138 17.91 2.03 -5.19
C ALA A 138 18.00 2.61 -6.61
N LEU A 139 18.61 3.80 -6.77
CA LEU A 139 18.79 4.44 -8.07
C LEU A 139 19.65 3.57 -9.01
N SER A 140 20.74 2.99 -8.51
CA SER A 140 21.60 2.10 -9.31
C SER A 140 20.84 0.86 -9.83
N ILE A 141 19.94 0.28 -9.03
CA ILE A 141 19.11 -0.86 -9.45
C ILE A 141 18.11 -0.42 -10.53
N ILE A 142 17.46 0.75 -10.35
CA ILE A 142 16.53 1.31 -11.33
C ILE A 142 17.24 1.57 -12.65
N ASP A 143 18.43 2.18 -12.63
CA ASP A 143 19.21 2.49 -13.83
C ASP A 143 19.61 1.21 -14.60
N LYS A 144 20.03 0.16 -13.90
CA LYS A 144 20.34 -1.15 -14.50
C LYS A 144 19.09 -1.79 -15.13
N ALA A 145 17.96 -1.72 -14.45
CA ALA A 145 16.68 -2.23 -14.95
C ALA A 145 16.22 -1.46 -16.20
N GLU A 146 16.36 -0.13 -16.20
CA GLU A 146 16.00 0.73 -17.33
C GLU A 146 16.94 0.52 -18.51
N LYS A 147 18.23 0.32 -18.27
CA LYS A 147 19.18 -0.06 -19.34
C LYS A 147 18.77 -1.37 -20.03
N LYS A 148 18.25 -2.34 -19.28
CA LYS A 148 17.83 -3.64 -19.83
C LYS A 148 16.45 -3.60 -20.48
N TYR A 149 15.47 -2.96 -19.84
CA TYR A 149 14.06 -3.03 -20.21
C TYR A 149 13.42 -1.69 -20.62
N GLY A 150 14.20 -0.60 -20.66
CA GLY A 150 13.68 0.73 -21.04
C GLY A 150 13.12 0.80 -22.45
N TRP A 151 13.50 -0.13 -23.33
CA TRP A 151 12.94 -0.25 -24.68
C TRP A 151 11.44 -0.55 -24.67
N LEU A 152 10.91 -1.16 -23.60
CA LEU A 152 9.50 -1.47 -23.41
C LEU A 152 8.62 -0.23 -23.26
N TYR A 153 9.22 0.91 -22.90
CA TYR A 153 8.54 2.19 -22.70
C TYR A 153 9.04 3.25 -23.67
N LYS A 154 9.17 2.87 -24.94
CA LYS A 154 9.44 3.76 -26.06
C LYS A 154 8.29 3.73 -27.06
N SER A 155 8.05 4.84 -27.75
CA SER A 155 7.11 4.97 -28.85
C SER A 155 7.66 5.92 -29.92
N TYR A 156 6.91 6.15 -30.98
CA TYR A 156 7.25 7.11 -32.03
C TYR A 156 6.15 8.15 -32.20
N VAL A 157 6.55 9.41 -32.25
CA VAL A 157 5.66 10.56 -32.51
C VAL A 157 6.27 11.38 -33.63
N ASN A 158 5.56 11.53 -34.74
CA ASN A 158 6.04 12.25 -35.93
C ASN A 158 7.45 11.80 -36.40
N GLY A 159 7.70 10.49 -36.35
CA GLY A 159 8.98 9.89 -36.74
C GLY A 159 10.11 10.00 -35.70
N GLN A 160 9.87 10.66 -34.57
CA GLN A 160 10.84 10.77 -33.47
C GLN A 160 10.54 9.77 -32.35
N LYS A 161 11.61 9.14 -31.85
CA LYS A 161 11.52 8.22 -30.70
C LYS A 161 11.32 9.00 -29.41
N VAL A 162 10.30 8.65 -28.63
CA VAL A 162 9.93 9.32 -27.38
C VAL A 162 9.86 8.35 -26.22
N ASP A 163 9.97 8.88 -25.00
CA ASP A 163 9.76 8.12 -23.77
C ASP A 163 8.28 8.06 -23.40
N VAL A 164 7.81 6.86 -23.07
CA VAL A 164 6.42 6.66 -22.66
C VAL A 164 6.30 6.77 -21.15
N ASN A 165 5.40 7.65 -20.70
CA ASN A 165 5.07 7.81 -19.28
C ASN A 165 4.08 6.75 -18.81
N TYR A 166 3.07 6.46 -19.64
CA TYR A 166 2.07 5.43 -19.39
C TYR A 166 1.30 5.07 -20.67
N TYR A 167 0.69 3.90 -20.65
CA TYR A 167 -0.30 3.46 -21.63
C TYR A 167 -1.69 3.47 -21.02
N ILE A 168 -2.73 3.77 -21.82
CA ILE A 168 -4.12 3.57 -21.44
C ILE A 168 -4.61 2.30 -22.13
N TRP A 169 -5.22 1.44 -21.33
CA TRP A 169 -5.80 0.17 -21.75
C TRP A 169 -7.30 0.23 -21.66
N SER A 170 -7.97 -0.36 -22.62
CA SER A 170 -9.42 -0.50 -22.71
C SER A 170 -9.82 -1.95 -22.71
N GLU A 171 -10.73 -2.34 -21.81
CA GLU A 171 -11.40 -3.62 -21.88
C GLU A 171 -12.28 -3.68 -23.13
N THR A 172 -12.31 -4.84 -23.77
CA THR A 172 -13.22 -5.13 -24.87
C THR A 172 -14.36 -6.03 -24.39
N PHE A 173 -15.50 -5.88 -25.03
CA PHE A 173 -16.74 -6.59 -24.71
C PHE A 173 -17.39 -7.13 -25.98
N ILE A 174 -18.44 -7.91 -25.80
CA ILE A 174 -19.25 -8.46 -26.88
C ILE A 174 -20.64 -7.80 -26.81
N CYS A 175 -21.13 -7.32 -27.94
CA CYS A 175 -22.48 -6.79 -28.06
C CYS A 175 -23.50 -7.92 -27.80
N PRO A 176 -24.44 -7.78 -26.85
CA PRO A 176 -25.40 -8.82 -26.54
C PRO A 176 -26.35 -9.12 -27.72
N HIS A 177 -26.54 -8.16 -28.62
CA HIS A 177 -27.46 -8.28 -29.75
C HIS A 177 -26.82 -8.91 -31.00
N CYS A 178 -25.73 -8.30 -31.53
CA CYS A 178 -25.14 -8.76 -32.80
C CYS A 178 -23.82 -9.53 -32.64
N LYS A 179 -23.37 -9.73 -31.40
CA LYS A 179 -22.13 -10.44 -31.03
C LYS A 179 -20.83 -9.81 -31.59
N SER A 180 -20.92 -8.58 -32.10
CA SER A 180 -19.71 -7.85 -32.50
C SER A 180 -18.88 -7.42 -31.31
N LYS A 181 -17.55 -7.26 -31.52
CA LYS A 181 -16.62 -6.76 -30.52
C LYS A 181 -16.81 -5.26 -30.29
N ILE A 182 -16.86 -4.87 -29.02
CA ILE A 182 -16.97 -3.50 -28.53
C ILE A 182 -15.68 -3.14 -27.81
N ASN A 183 -14.95 -2.13 -28.27
CA ASN A 183 -13.86 -1.54 -27.49
C ASN A 183 -14.43 -0.36 -26.67
N LEU A 184 -14.41 -0.46 -25.35
CA LEU A 184 -15.05 0.51 -24.47
C LEU A 184 -14.52 1.94 -24.70
N TRP A 185 -13.21 2.11 -24.93
CA TRP A 185 -12.62 3.41 -25.20
C TRP A 185 -13.19 4.04 -26.47
N LYS A 186 -13.22 3.29 -27.56
CA LYS A 186 -13.63 3.79 -28.88
C LYS A 186 -15.07 4.24 -28.89
N GLU A 187 -15.95 3.53 -28.15
CA GLU A 187 -17.39 3.77 -28.21
C GLU A 187 -17.89 4.71 -27.11
N SER A 188 -17.24 4.73 -25.94
CA SER A 188 -17.73 5.53 -24.80
C SER A 188 -16.88 6.75 -24.46
N VAL A 189 -15.65 6.87 -25.01
CA VAL A 189 -14.72 7.93 -24.61
C VAL A 189 -14.52 8.90 -25.77
N HIS A 190 -14.71 10.17 -25.50
CA HIS A 190 -14.68 11.23 -26.52
C HIS A 190 -13.75 12.37 -26.13
N ASN A 191 -13.48 13.26 -27.08
CA ASN A 191 -12.64 14.44 -26.90
C ASN A 191 -11.27 14.12 -26.27
N GLY A 192 -10.55 13.14 -26.86
CA GLY A 192 -9.22 12.71 -26.39
C GLY A 192 -9.21 12.16 -24.98
N GLY A 193 -10.34 11.64 -24.47
CA GLY A 193 -10.46 11.07 -23.13
C GLY A 193 -10.98 12.04 -22.06
N ASN A 194 -11.48 13.21 -22.46
CA ASN A 194 -12.02 14.20 -21.52
C ASN A 194 -13.49 13.93 -21.15
N ILE A 195 -14.19 13.12 -21.94
CA ILE A 195 -15.61 12.78 -21.74
C ILE A 195 -15.75 11.26 -21.78
N ILE A 196 -16.47 10.70 -20.81
CA ILE A 196 -16.84 9.27 -20.75
C ILE A 196 -18.36 9.19 -20.67
N ASN A 197 -18.98 8.66 -21.73
CA ASN A 197 -20.42 8.45 -21.78
C ASN A 197 -20.82 7.14 -21.12
N SER A 198 -21.85 7.15 -20.29
CA SER A 198 -22.44 5.96 -19.69
C SER A 198 -23.25 5.13 -20.67
N GLU A 199 -23.76 5.78 -21.73
CA GLU A 199 -24.52 5.19 -22.83
C GLU A 199 -23.81 5.49 -24.15
N PHE A 200 -23.78 4.51 -25.03
CA PHE A 200 -23.16 4.59 -26.37
C PHE A 200 -23.85 3.60 -27.31
N PHE A 201 -23.52 3.65 -28.60
CA PHE A 201 -24.14 2.79 -29.59
C PHE A 201 -23.19 1.69 -30.06
N CYS A 202 -23.73 0.50 -30.37
CA CYS A 202 -22.96 -0.53 -31.02
C CYS A 202 -22.53 -0.09 -32.42
N PRO A 203 -21.24 -0.12 -32.77
CA PRO A 203 -20.77 0.33 -34.10
C PRO A 203 -21.27 -0.55 -35.24
N SER A 204 -21.71 -1.78 -34.98
CA SER A 204 -22.15 -2.73 -35.98
C SER A 204 -23.66 -2.75 -36.19
N CYS A 205 -24.46 -2.69 -35.12
CA CYS A 205 -25.94 -2.80 -35.24
C CYS A 205 -26.72 -1.58 -34.74
N GLY A 206 -26.02 -0.54 -34.27
CA GLY A 206 -26.64 0.72 -33.85
C GLY A 206 -27.49 0.69 -32.56
N ILE A 207 -27.57 -0.46 -31.86
CA ILE A 207 -28.34 -0.53 -30.62
C ILE A 207 -27.66 0.29 -29.50
N ALA A 208 -28.48 0.98 -28.70
CA ALA A 208 -28.01 1.69 -27.52
C ALA A 208 -27.54 0.73 -26.44
N LEU A 209 -26.34 0.95 -25.89
CA LEU A 209 -25.66 0.09 -24.97
C LEU A 209 -25.27 0.84 -23.69
N LYS A 210 -25.26 0.10 -22.58
CA LYS A 210 -24.62 0.51 -21.31
C LYS A 210 -23.58 -0.54 -20.92
N LYS A 211 -22.45 -0.11 -20.35
CA LYS A 211 -21.37 -1.00 -19.99
C LYS A 211 -21.83 -2.21 -19.17
N ASN A 212 -22.72 -2.05 -18.20
CA ASN A 212 -23.21 -3.10 -17.32
C ASN A 212 -24.13 -4.12 -18.01
N LYS A 213 -24.48 -3.93 -19.28
CA LYS A 213 -25.26 -4.83 -20.13
C LYS A 213 -24.42 -5.55 -21.18
N LEU A 214 -23.12 -5.28 -21.25
CA LEU A 214 -22.21 -5.92 -22.20
C LEU A 214 -21.82 -7.30 -21.70
N GLU A 215 -21.57 -8.23 -22.63
CA GLU A 215 -21.01 -9.53 -22.34
C GLU A 215 -19.47 -9.43 -22.27
N GLN A 216 -18.85 -10.22 -21.41
CA GLN A 216 -17.37 -10.27 -21.32
C GLN A 216 -16.79 -10.84 -22.61
N ASN A 217 -15.77 -10.18 -23.17
CA ASN A 217 -14.96 -10.72 -24.25
C ASN A 217 -13.80 -11.49 -23.63
N LEU A 218 -13.94 -12.80 -23.53
CA LEU A 218 -12.93 -13.69 -22.98
C LEU A 218 -12.12 -14.35 -24.11
N SER A 219 -10.81 -14.29 -24.02
CA SER A 219 -9.90 -14.98 -24.93
C SER A 219 -9.14 -16.08 -24.20
N THR A 220 -9.01 -17.20 -24.86
CA THR A 220 -8.17 -18.31 -24.41
C THR A 220 -6.74 -18.10 -24.91
N SER A 221 -5.78 -18.12 -24.00
CA SER A 221 -4.36 -17.95 -24.31
C SER A 221 -3.50 -18.84 -23.41
N TYR A 222 -2.29 -19.13 -23.87
CA TYR A 222 -1.31 -19.83 -23.06
C TYR A 222 -0.59 -18.83 -22.15
N ASP A 223 -0.69 -19.03 -20.83
CA ASP A 223 0.07 -18.28 -19.84
C ASP A 223 1.40 -18.98 -19.60
N ASN A 224 2.49 -18.38 -20.09
CA ASN A 224 3.83 -18.93 -19.98
C ASN A 224 4.43 -18.84 -18.56
N ILE A 225 3.78 -18.12 -17.64
CA ILE A 225 4.15 -18.06 -16.23
C ILE A 225 3.55 -19.25 -15.48
N LEU A 226 2.29 -19.55 -15.74
CA LEU A 226 1.59 -20.70 -15.16
C LEU A 226 1.93 -22.01 -15.86
N ASN A 227 2.36 -21.93 -17.12
CA ASN A 227 2.53 -23.06 -18.02
C ASN A 227 1.19 -23.79 -18.29
N GLU A 228 0.11 -23.02 -18.40
CA GLU A 228 -1.26 -23.49 -18.55
C GLU A 228 -2.04 -22.64 -19.56
N VAL A 229 -3.10 -23.25 -20.11
CA VAL A 229 -4.06 -22.51 -20.94
C VAL A 229 -5.08 -21.85 -20.01
N ILE A 230 -5.24 -20.53 -20.14
CA ILE A 230 -6.15 -19.73 -19.32
C ILE A 230 -7.13 -18.97 -20.21
N GLN A 231 -8.25 -18.57 -19.61
CA GLN A 231 -9.24 -17.70 -20.24
C GLN A 231 -9.33 -16.37 -19.47
N GLN A 232 -9.10 -15.25 -20.15
CA GLN A 232 -9.09 -13.93 -19.55
C GLN A 232 -9.81 -12.89 -20.41
N SER A 233 -10.32 -11.82 -19.76
CA SER A 233 -10.83 -10.63 -20.45
C SER A 233 -9.76 -10.02 -21.35
N VAL A 234 -10.17 -9.60 -22.53
CA VAL A 234 -9.30 -8.97 -23.52
C VAL A 234 -9.23 -7.48 -23.28
N PHE A 235 -8.02 -6.97 -23.11
CA PHE A 235 -7.71 -5.54 -23.03
C PHE A 235 -6.83 -5.14 -24.21
N GLU A 236 -7.00 -3.93 -24.71
CA GLU A 236 -6.24 -3.35 -25.81
C GLU A 236 -5.60 -2.03 -25.41
N ILE A 237 -4.37 -1.78 -25.86
CA ILE A 237 -3.73 -0.47 -25.71
C ILE A 237 -4.48 0.51 -26.62
N VAL A 238 -4.91 1.65 -26.09
CA VAL A 238 -5.66 2.64 -26.87
C VAL A 238 -4.96 3.98 -26.95
N ARG A 239 -4.21 4.37 -25.93
CA ARG A 239 -3.50 5.66 -25.90
C ARG A 239 -2.11 5.50 -25.31
N VAL A 240 -1.23 6.41 -25.73
CA VAL A 240 0.15 6.53 -25.26
C VAL A 240 0.39 7.93 -24.76
N ASN A 241 0.75 8.09 -23.49
CA ASN A 241 1.22 9.37 -22.96
C ASN A 241 2.75 9.36 -22.95
N TYR A 242 3.35 10.37 -23.54
CA TYR A 242 4.78 10.44 -23.79
C TYR A 242 5.43 11.72 -23.29
N SER A 243 6.73 11.70 -23.12
CA SER A 243 7.62 12.85 -22.93
C SER A 243 8.61 12.89 -24.09
N GLY A 244 8.75 14.09 -24.67
CA GLY A 244 9.71 14.45 -25.70
C GLY A 244 10.01 15.93 -25.51
N ASP A 245 10.15 16.71 -26.60
CA ASP A 245 10.25 18.18 -26.50
C ASP A 245 9.06 18.79 -25.78
N LYS A 246 7.89 18.17 -25.96
CA LYS A 246 6.66 18.45 -25.18
C LYS A 246 6.04 17.14 -24.71
N ARG A 247 5.37 17.22 -23.57
CA ARG A 247 4.52 16.11 -23.10
C ARG A 247 3.22 16.10 -23.91
N GLY A 248 2.83 14.89 -24.34
CA GLY A 248 1.60 14.73 -25.13
C GLY A 248 0.94 13.37 -24.90
N GLU A 249 -0.20 13.18 -25.58
CA GLU A 249 -0.95 11.92 -25.58
C GLU A 249 -1.50 11.68 -27.00
N ILE A 250 -1.22 10.50 -27.56
CA ILE A 250 -1.62 10.08 -28.91
C ILE A 250 -2.32 8.73 -28.87
N ASP A 251 -2.97 8.36 -29.96
CA ASP A 251 -3.47 7.00 -30.16
C ASP A 251 -2.30 6.00 -30.25
N ALA A 252 -2.50 4.81 -29.73
CA ALA A 252 -1.53 3.74 -29.84
C ALA A 252 -1.36 3.31 -31.30
N SER A 253 -0.13 3.05 -31.70
CA SER A 253 0.28 2.68 -33.04
C SER A 253 0.69 1.20 -33.16
N ASN A 254 0.89 0.73 -34.38
CA ASN A 254 1.41 -0.63 -34.61
C ASN A 254 2.76 -0.86 -33.90
N PHE A 255 3.60 0.17 -33.81
CA PHE A 255 4.87 0.08 -33.07
C PHE A 255 4.66 -0.29 -31.59
N ASP A 256 3.65 0.30 -30.93
CA ASP A 256 3.33 0.02 -29.53
C ASP A 256 2.81 -1.41 -29.34
N PHE A 257 2.03 -1.91 -30.31
CA PHE A 257 1.55 -3.30 -30.34
C PHE A 257 2.68 -4.29 -30.59
N ASP A 258 3.60 -3.99 -31.51
CA ASP A 258 4.77 -4.84 -31.82
C ASP A 258 5.72 -4.95 -30.62
N ILE A 259 5.99 -3.84 -29.92
CA ILE A 259 6.75 -3.85 -28.66
C ILE A 259 6.08 -4.75 -27.63
N TYR A 260 4.76 -4.64 -27.46
CA TYR A 260 4.05 -5.46 -26.50
C TYR A 260 4.05 -6.95 -26.88
N SER A 261 3.85 -7.26 -28.17
CA SER A 261 3.92 -8.63 -28.69
C SER A 261 5.30 -9.24 -28.47
N LYS A 262 6.37 -8.48 -28.74
CA LYS A 262 7.74 -8.91 -28.44
C LYS A 262 7.96 -9.14 -26.94
N CYS A 263 7.40 -8.29 -26.08
CA CYS A 263 7.46 -8.44 -24.63
C CYS A 263 6.87 -9.79 -24.17
N LEU A 264 5.78 -10.27 -24.77
CA LEU A 264 5.12 -11.53 -24.41
C LEU A 264 6.01 -12.78 -24.64
N SER A 265 7.05 -12.70 -25.45
CA SER A 265 7.98 -13.81 -25.67
C SER A 265 9.01 -13.99 -24.55
N GLU A 266 9.20 -12.99 -23.69
CA GLU A 266 10.09 -13.06 -22.53
C GLU A 266 9.32 -13.54 -21.28
N VAL A 267 9.92 -14.44 -20.50
CA VAL A 267 9.30 -14.96 -19.27
C VAL A 267 9.92 -14.30 -18.04
N PRO A 268 9.11 -13.73 -17.13
CA PRO A 268 9.61 -13.22 -15.85
C PRO A 268 10.19 -14.34 -14.98
N THR A 269 11.42 -14.17 -14.49
CA THR A 269 12.20 -15.26 -13.86
C THR A 269 11.99 -15.43 -12.37
N SER A 270 11.43 -14.43 -11.68
CA SER A 270 11.44 -14.38 -10.22
C SER A 270 10.08 -14.07 -9.61
N LEU A 271 9.02 -14.46 -10.29
CA LEU A 271 7.68 -14.30 -9.77
C LEU A 271 7.29 -15.48 -8.87
N LYS A 272 6.69 -15.18 -7.72
CA LYS A 272 5.92 -16.18 -6.98
C LYS A 272 4.54 -16.29 -7.61
N ILE A 273 4.18 -17.50 -8.03
CA ILE A 273 2.83 -17.79 -8.50
C ILE A 273 1.96 -17.99 -7.27
N THR A 274 1.04 -17.06 -7.04
CA THR A 274 0.09 -17.13 -5.92
C THR A 274 -1.32 -16.97 -6.46
N ARG A 275 -2.13 -18.00 -6.24
CA ARG A 275 -3.55 -17.92 -6.55
C ARG A 275 -4.24 -17.01 -5.55
N MET A 276 -5.16 -16.18 -6.03
CA MET A 276 -5.96 -15.31 -5.16
C MET A 276 -6.77 -16.18 -4.17
N PRO A 277 -6.78 -15.82 -2.87
CA PRO A 277 -7.52 -16.56 -1.85
C PRO A 277 -9.03 -16.46 -2.08
N THR A 278 -9.80 -17.19 -1.31
CA THR A 278 -11.25 -17.00 -1.22
C THR A 278 -11.57 -15.66 -0.56
N GLY A 279 -12.72 -15.07 -0.91
CA GLY A 279 -13.19 -13.82 -0.30
C GLY A 279 -13.67 -12.79 -1.32
N SER A 280 -14.45 -11.84 -0.87
CA SER A 280 -15.17 -10.89 -1.74
C SER A 280 -14.25 -9.97 -2.53
N GLU A 281 -13.13 -9.53 -1.93
CA GLU A 281 -12.18 -8.66 -2.61
C GLU A 281 -11.19 -9.47 -3.46
N ALA A 282 -10.64 -10.55 -2.93
CA ALA A 282 -9.67 -11.37 -3.65
C ALA A 282 -10.26 -12.01 -4.92
N ARG A 283 -11.55 -12.37 -4.90
CA ARG A 283 -12.27 -13.01 -6.01
C ARG A 283 -13.09 -12.05 -6.88
N ARG A 284 -12.95 -10.74 -6.66
CA ARG A 284 -13.72 -9.69 -7.35
C ARG A 284 -13.58 -9.69 -8.88
N ASN A 285 -12.47 -10.18 -9.40
CA ASN A 285 -12.17 -10.21 -10.84
C ASN A 285 -12.22 -11.62 -11.45
N ASP A 286 -12.82 -12.60 -10.76
CA ASP A 286 -12.90 -13.99 -11.23
C ASP A 286 -13.61 -14.11 -12.59
N ASN A 287 -14.68 -13.36 -12.79
CA ASN A 287 -15.42 -13.33 -14.05
C ASN A 287 -14.59 -12.83 -15.24
N ARG A 288 -13.41 -12.25 -14.99
CA ARG A 288 -12.44 -11.79 -15.98
C ARG A 288 -11.26 -12.74 -16.14
N GLY A 289 -11.26 -13.87 -15.43
CA GLY A 289 -10.14 -14.81 -15.42
C GLY A 289 -8.89 -14.29 -14.68
N ILE A 290 -9.02 -13.29 -13.80
CA ILE A 290 -7.93 -12.76 -12.98
C ILE A 290 -7.86 -13.57 -11.69
N LEU A 291 -7.18 -14.69 -11.73
CA LEU A 291 -7.18 -15.69 -10.65
C LEU A 291 -5.88 -15.73 -9.84
N TYR A 292 -4.84 -15.07 -10.31
CA TYR A 292 -3.51 -15.08 -9.70
C TYR A 292 -2.98 -13.66 -9.48
N ALA A 293 -2.10 -13.48 -8.50
CA ALA A 293 -1.53 -12.18 -8.17
C ALA A 293 -0.78 -11.52 -9.34
N HIS A 294 -0.08 -12.31 -10.18
CA HIS A 294 0.61 -11.77 -11.34
C HIS A 294 -0.36 -11.24 -12.42
N ASN A 295 -1.59 -11.73 -12.49
CA ASN A 295 -2.60 -11.25 -13.44
C ASN A 295 -3.01 -9.78 -13.21
N TYR A 296 -2.70 -9.22 -12.04
CA TYR A 296 -2.92 -7.80 -11.73
C TYR A 296 -1.97 -6.85 -12.43
N TYR A 297 -0.99 -7.38 -13.16
CA TYR A 297 0.00 -6.60 -13.92
C TYR A 297 -0.08 -6.90 -15.40
N THR A 298 0.38 -5.95 -16.22
CA THR A 298 0.69 -6.25 -17.61
C THR A 298 1.97 -7.08 -17.66
N HIS A 299 2.15 -7.86 -18.70
CA HIS A 299 3.35 -8.69 -18.87
C HIS A 299 4.62 -7.82 -18.89
N ARG A 300 4.56 -6.63 -19.51
CA ARG A 300 5.62 -5.62 -19.54
C ARG A 300 6.08 -5.22 -18.14
N ASN A 301 5.13 -4.88 -17.27
CA ASN A 301 5.44 -4.51 -15.89
C ASN A 301 5.97 -5.70 -15.10
N LEU A 302 5.45 -6.90 -15.31
CA LEU A 302 5.96 -8.10 -14.65
C LEU A 302 7.44 -8.37 -14.95
N LEU A 303 7.89 -8.22 -16.21
CA LEU A 303 9.29 -8.39 -16.58
C LEU A 303 10.20 -7.43 -15.81
N ILE A 304 9.82 -6.15 -15.75
CA ILE A 304 10.58 -5.11 -15.05
C ILE A 304 10.61 -5.37 -13.55
N LEU A 305 9.44 -5.60 -12.95
CA LEU A 305 9.29 -5.82 -11.51
C LEU A 305 10.01 -7.10 -11.04
N SER A 306 9.94 -8.17 -11.84
CA SER A 306 10.64 -9.41 -11.58
C SER A 306 12.17 -9.22 -11.54
N TYR A 307 12.71 -8.48 -12.49
CA TYR A 307 14.14 -8.15 -12.53
C TYR A 307 14.55 -7.31 -11.31
N ILE A 308 13.77 -6.28 -10.98
CA ILE A 308 14.03 -5.40 -9.82
C ILE A 308 13.94 -6.19 -8.52
N TYR A 309 12.95 -7.05 -8.38
CA TYR A 309 12.81 -7.93 -7.22
C TYR A 309 14.06 -8.77 -6.97
N GLU A 310 14.63 -9.39 -8.01
CA GLU A 310 15.87 -10.17 -7.88
C GLU A 310 17.04 -9.36 -7.33
N GLN A 311 17.10 -8.07 -7.63
CA GLN A 311 18.15 -7.19 -7.13
C GLN A 311 17.90 -6.69 -5.69
N MET A 312 16.62 -6.73 -5.22
CA MET A 312 16.20 -6.16 -3.93
C MET A 312 15.85 -7.21 -2.86
N LYS A 313 15.59 -8.47 -3.25
CA LYS A 313 14.98 -9.50 -2.38
C LYS A 313 15.72 -9.80 -1.08
N ASN A 314 17.03 -9.53 -1.02
CA ASN A 314 17.87 -9.77 0.16
C ASN A 314 18.09 -8.50 1.01
N ASP A 315 17.37 -7.41 0.71
CA ASP A 315 17.47 -6.17 1.46
C ASP A 315 16.06 -5.67 1.79
N THR A 316 15.70 -5.80 3.06
CA THR A 316 14.37 -5.46 3.59
C THR A 316 13.98 -4.02 3.26
N TYR A 317 14.91 -3.07 3.38
CA TYR A 317 14.63 -1.67 3.15
C TYR A 317 14.52 -1.32 1.65
N LEU A 318 15.24 -2.02 0.76
CA LEU A 318 15.06 -1.88 -0.68
C LEU A 318 13.74 -2.50 -1.14
N LEU A 319 13.31 -3.62 -0.54
CA LEU A 319 11.98 -4.21 -0.81
C LEU A 319 10.83 -3.26 -0.49
N SER A 320 10.99 -2.34 0.49
CA SER A 320 9.97 -1.34 0.79
C SER A 320 9.72 -0.37 -0.37
N LEU A 321 10.75 -0.05 -1.13
CA LEU A 321 10.58 0.73 -2.37
C LEU A 321 9.71 -0.03 -3.36
N LEU A 322 9.97 -1.33 -3.53
CA LEU A 322 9.20 -2.15 -4.46
C LEU A 322 7.74 -2.29 -3.99
N THR A 323 7.47 -2.65 -2.72
CA THR A 323 6.11 -2.76 -2.19
C THR A 323 5.34 -1.44 -2.27
N SER A 324 6.00 -0.29 -2.06
CA SER A 324 5.37 1.03 -2.21
C SER A 324 4.96 1.33 -3.66
N THR A 325 5.52 0.61 -4.63
CA THR A 325 5.32 0.80 -6.06
C THR A 325 4.25 -0.12 -6.64
N MET A 326 4.09 -1.32 -6.07
CA MET A 326 3.29 -2.42 -6.63
C MET A 326 1.87 -2.02 -7.04
N LEU A 327 1.12 -1.35 -6.15
CA LEU A 327 -0.24 -0.91 -6.47
C LEU A 327 -0.27 0.14 -7.58
N ASN A 328 0.73 1.01 -7.65
CA ASN A 328 0.79 2.12 -8.60
C ASN A 328 1.05 1.65 -10.04
N VAL A 329 1.73 0.51 -10.21
CA VAL A 329 2.08 -0.05 -11.52
C VAL A 329 1.20 -1.24 -11.92
N SER A 330 0.15 -1.50 -11.14
CA SER A 330 -0.84 -2.55 -11.42
C SER A 330 -1.95 -2.07 -12.35
N LYS A 331 -2.74 -3.00 -12.88
CA LYS A 331 -3.97 -2.73 -13.64
C LYS A 331 -5.08 -2.05 -12.82
N MET A 332 -4.89 -1.92 -11.49
CA MET A 332 -5.86 -1.24 -10.61
C MET A 332 -5.80 0.28 -10.69
N TRP A 333 -4.85 0.87 -11.43
CA TRP A 333 -4.77 2.32 -11.62
C TRP A 333 -5.86 2.80 -12.58
N LYS A 334 -6.98 3.28 -12.02
CA LYS A 334 -8.16 3.71 -12.78
C LYS A 334 -7.86 4.94 -13.64
N PHE A 335 -8.20 4.87 -14.93
CA PHE A 335 -8.25 6.05 -15.79
C PHE A 335 -9.40 6.97 -15.36
N LYS A 336 -9.12 8.28 -15.34
CA LYS A 336 -10.11 9.36 -15.18
C LYS A 336 -9.87 10.45 -16.22
N PRO A 337 -10.94 11.17 -16.68
CA PRO A 337 -10.81 12.23 -17.67
C PRO A 337 -9.82 13.34 -17.29
N ASP A 338 -9.75 13.71 -16.01
CA ASP A 338 -8.82 14.71 -15.46
C ASP A 338 -7.36 14.24 -15.37
N ARG A 339 -7.06 13.00 -15.78
CA ARG A 339 -5.74 12.32 -15.67
C ARG A 339 -5.22 12.19 -14.24
N LYS A 340 -6.01 12.56 -13.22
CA LYS A 340 -5.72 12.40 -11.79
C LYS A 340 -6.22 11.06 -11.25
N GLY A 341 -6.23 10.03 -12.09
CA GLY A 341 -6.57 8.66 -11.70
C GLY A 341 -5.61 8.12 -10.64
N GLY A 342 -5.99 7.01 -10.02
CA GLY A 342 -5.19 6.32 -9.01
C GLY A 342 -5.76 4.95 -8.72
N SER A 343 -5.04 4.15 -7.93
CA SER A 343 -5.60 2.93 -7.37
C SER A 343 -6.74 3.29 -6.41
N LEU A 344 -7.84 2.55 -6.50
CA LEU A 344 -8.95 2.69 -5.56
C LEU A 344 -8.49 2.14 -4.20
N SER A 345 -8.81 2.87 -3.13
CA SER A 345 -8.53 2.39 -1.78
C SER A 345 -9.52 1.31 -1.36
N GLY A 346 -9.07 0.32 -0.59
CA GLY A 346 -9.92 -0.70 0.01
C GLY A 346 -10.54 -1.69 -0.99
N THR A 347 -9.97 -1.85 -2.18
CA THR A 347 -10.46 -2.82 -3.17
C THR A 347 -9.37 -3.32 -4.10
N LEU A 348 -9.54 -4.56 -4.58
CA LEU A 348 -8.71 -5.16 -5.64
C LEU A 348 -9.36 -5.06 -7.03
N TYR A 349 -10.35 -4.19 -7.22
CA TYR A 349 -11.05 -4.02 -8.48
C TYR A 349 -10.13 -3.52 -9.60
N ILE A 350 -10.12 -4.24 -10.73
CA ILE A 350 -9.48 -3.80 -11.97
C ILE A 350 -10.51 -3.04 -12.83
N PRO A 351 -10.32 -1.75 -13.11
CA PRO A 351 -11.24 -0.99 -13.94
C PRO A 351 -11.14 -1.37 -15.42
N SER A 352 -12.24 -1.20 -16.16
CA SER A 352 -12.27 -1.48 -17.61
C SER A 352 -11.44 -0.50 -18.45
N LEU A 353 -11.14 0.67 -17.87
CA LEU A 353 -10.17 1.63 -18.42
C LEU A 353 -9.11 1.85 -17.33
N TYR A 354 -7.89 1.39 -17.60
CA TYR A 354 -6.80 1.54 -16.64
C TYR A 354 -5.55 2.14 -17.28
N ILE A 355 -4.69 2.70 -16.43
CA ILE A 355 -3.41 3.27 -16.81
C ILE A 355 -2.29 2.31 -16.40
N GLU A 356 -1.52 1.85 -17.36
CA GLU A 356 -0.27 1.13 -17.15
C GLU A 356 0.86 2.14 -16.97
N GLN A 357 1.21 2.43 -15.72
CA GLN A 357 2.27 3.37 -15.38
C GLN A 357 3.66 2.78 -15.74
N ASN A 358 4.56 3.64 -16.21
CA ASN A 358 5.97 3.28 -16.38
C ASN A 358 6.63 3.04 -15.01
N PRO A 359 7.09 1.81 -14.69
CA PRO A 359 7.65 1.49 -13.39
C PRO A 359 8.89 2.31 -13.03
N PHE A 360 9.73 2.66 -14.00
CA PHE A 360 10.95 3.45 -13.74
C PHE A 360 10.60 4.84 -13.21
N ASN A 361 9.59 5.50 -13.80
CA ASN A 361 9.11 6.80 -13.37
C ASN A 361 8.49 6.74 -11.96
N VAL A 362 7.72 5.67 -11.69
CA VAL A 362 7.10 5.48 -10.37
C VAL A 362 8.15 5.22 -9.31
N LEU A 363 9.11 4.33 -9.57
CA LEU A 363 10.19 4.01 -8.64
C LEU A 363 11.04 5.24 -8.30
N ARG A 364 11.48 6.04 -9.30
CA ARG A 364 12.25 7.27 -9.05
C ARG A 364 11.47 8.27 -8.20
N ARG A 365 10.18 8.45 -8.49
CA ARG A 365 9.29 9.31 -7.67
C ARG A 365 9.18 8.78 -6.24
N LYS A 366 9.08 7.46 -6.06
CA LYS A 366 9.03 6.83 -4.73
C LYS A 366 10.35 6.97 -3.97
N VAL A 367 11.49 6.82 -4.63
CA VAL A 367 12.80 7.11 -4.01
C VAL A 367 12.82 8.52 -3.41
N ASN A 368 12.32 9.53 -4.14
CA ASN A 368 12.24 10.89 -3.63
C ASN A 368 11.20 11.04 -2.48
N SER A 369 10.10 10.30 -2.53
CA SER A 369 9.10 10.31 -1.44
C SER A 369 9.65 9.74 -0.13
N PHE A 370 10.59 8.79 -0.22
CA PHE A 370 11.23 8.21 0.96
C PHE A 370 12.21 9.17 1.67
N ASP A 371 12.65 10.27 1.03
CA ASP A 371 13.41 11.31 1.73
C ASP A 371 12.65 11.89 2.94
N ALA A 372 11.30 11.87 2.89
CA ALA A 372 10.46 12.37 3.97
C ALA A 372 10.50 11.50 5.24
N ILE A 373 10.87 10.22 5.13
CA ILE A 373 10.99 9.33 6.29
C ILE A 373 12.36 9.38 6.96
N ASP A 374 13.27 10.18 6.45
CA ASP A 374 14.56 10.47 7.08
C ASP A 374 14.43 11.68 8.02
N TYR A 375 13.67 11.55 9.10
CA TYR A 375 13.35 12.62 10.04
C TYR A 375 14.30 12.67 11.25
N GLY A 376 15.39 11.91 11.25
CA GLY A 376 16.52 12.04 12.18
C GLY A 376 16.35 11.43 13.60
N ALA A 377 15.14 11.06 14.01
CA ALA A 377 14.85 10.51 15.34
C ALA A 377 14.41 9.03 15.29
N ARG A 378 14.97 8.25 14.36
CA ARG A 378 14.62 6.85 14.12
C ARG A 378 15.38 5.90 15.04
N GLY A 379 14.93 4.66 15.11
CA GLY A 379 15.63 3.61 15.87
C GLY A 379 15.23 3.47 17.35
N ASN A 380 14.22 4.21 17.81
CA ASN A 380 13.80 4.21 19.21
C ASN A 380 12.56 3.33 19.48
N GLY A 381 12.42 2.23 18.77
CA GLY A 381 11.27 1.36 18.93
C GLY A 381 11.50 -0.05 18.42
N LEU A 382 10.48 -0.87 18.58
CA LEU A 382 10.46 -2.27 18.14
C LEU A 382 9.27 -2.52 17.23
N ILE A 383 9.47 -3.43 16.27
CA ILE A 383 8.40 -3.92 15.41
C ILE A 383 8.29 -5.43 15.62
N SER A 384 7.06 -5.92 15.84
CA SER A 384 6.76 -7.34 15.90
C SER A 384 5.65 -7.74 14.93
N ASN A 385 5.79 -8.91 14.32
CA ASN A 385 4.76 -9.52 13.50
C ASN A 385 4.10 -10.64 14.30
N GLU A 386 3.03 -10.31 15.00
CA GLU A 386 2.30 -11.21 15.88
C GLU A 386 0.82 -10.82 16.00
N SER A 387 0.03 -11.71 16.58
CA SER A 387 -1.37 -11.44 16.84
C SER A 387 -1.57 -10.68 18.13
N ALA A 388 -2.37 -9.61 18.09
CA ALA A 388 -2.78 -8.85 19.28
C ALA A 388 -3.53 -9.71 20.33
N THR A 389 -3.98 -10.91 19.97
CA THR A 389 -4.66 -11.85 20.89
C THR A 389 -3.71 -12.60 21.83
N LYS A 390 -2.38 -12.51 21.60
CA LYS A 390 -1.34 -13.12 22.44
C LYS A 390 -0.03 -12.41 22.17
N LEU A 391 0.39 -11.54 23.08
CA LEU A 391 1.58 -10.72 22.97
C LEU A 391 2.75 -11.31 23.77
N ALA A 392 3.94 -11.24 23.19
CA ALA A 392 5.18 -11.69 23.85
C ALA A 392 5.72 -10.70 24.91
N LEU A 393 4.94 -9.70 25.31
CA LEU A 393 5.29 -8.67 26.26
C LEU A 393 4.95 -9.09 27.69
N GLN A 394 5.76 -8.62 28.67
CA GLN A 394 5.52 -8.84 30.10
C GLN A 394 4.29 -8.07 30.60
N ASP A 395 3.68 -8.57 31.68
CA ASP A 395 2.62 -7.88 32.40
C ASP A 395 3.12 -6.51 32.93
N ASN A 396 2.26 -5.50 32.92
CA ASN A 396 2.54 -4.19 33.49
C ASN A 396 3.85 -3.55 33.00
N SER A 397 4.16 -3.70 31.71
CA SER A 397 5.41 -3.22 31.10
C SER A 397 5.26 -1.97 30.23
N ILE A 398 4.03 -1.62 29.85
CA ILE A 398 3.71 -0.53 28.91
C ILE A 398 3.16 0.68 29.65
N ASP A 399 3.60 1.90 29.27
CA ASP A 399 3.16 3.15 29.89
C ASP A 399 1.92 3.75 29.22
N TYR A 400 1.71 3.47 27.93
CA TYR A 400 0.55 3.96 27.19
C TYR A 400 0.22 3.06 26.00
N VAL A 401 -1.04 2.81 25.75
CA VAL A 401 -1.53 2.06 24.58
C VAL A 401 -2.34 3.00 23.69
N PHE A 402 -1.97 3.06 22.41
CA PHE A 402 -2.77 3.71 21.37
C PHE A 402 -3.11 2.67 20.31
N VAL A 403 -4.37 2.52 19.95
CA VAL A 403 -4.80 1.54 18.94
C VAL A 403 -5.88 2.11 18.02
N ASP A 404 -5.77 1.77 16.74
CA ASP A 404 -6.78 1.96 15.68
C ASP A 404 -7.21 0.57 15.21
N PRO A 405 -8.21 -0.06 15.87
CA PRO A 405 -8.57 -1.45 15.61
C PRO A 405 -9.32 -1.62 14.28
N PRO A 406 -9.30 -2.84 13.67
CA PRO A 406 -10.02 -3.11 12.44
C PRO A 406 -11.54 -3.00 12.63
N PHE A 407 -12.24 -2.40 11.64
CA PHE A 407 -13.68 -2.10 11.67
C PHE A 407 -14.57 -3.27 11.20
N GLY A 408 -14.29 -4.49 11.58
CA GLY A 408 -15.11 -5.67 11.28
C GLY A 408 -15.21 -5.95 9.77
N ALA A 409 -16.35 -5.68 9.15
CA ALA A 409 -16.64 -6.02 7.74
C ALA A 409 -16.19 -4.97 6.72
N ASN A 410 -15.58 -3.87 7.14
CA ASN A 410 -15.33 -2.74 6.26
C ASN A 410 -14.16 -2.96 5.29
N LEU A 411 -13.07 -3.56 5.76
CA LEU A 411 -11.85 -3.80 4.99
C LEU A 411 -11.35 -5.23 5.19
N MET A 412 -11.14 -5.95 4.09
CA MET A 412 -10.59 -7.31 4.07
C MET A 412 -9.06 -7.24 3.98
N TYR A 413 -8.38 -6.92 5.10
CA TYR A 413 -6.95 -6.58 5.12
C TYR A 413 -6.05 -7.66 4.52
N SER A 414 -6.18 -8.93 4.90
CA SER A 414 -5.39 -10.03 4.34
C SER A 414 -5.58 -10.18 2.83
N GLN A 415 -6.84 -10.07 2.35
CA GLN A 415 -7.13 -10.12 0.92
C GLN A 415 -6.53 -8.93 0.17
N LEU A 416 -6.65 -7.70 0.71
CA LEU A 416 -6.12 -6.49 0.09
C LEU A 416 -4.59 -6.44 0.08
N ASN A 417 -3.95 -7.03 1.08
CA ASN A 417 -2.50 -7.08 1.22
C ASN A 417 -1.84 -8.14 0.33
N ILE A 418 -2.60 -9.08 -0.24
CA ILE A 418 -2.09 -10.22 -1.01
C ILE A 418 -1.07 -9.83 -2.09
N ILE A 419 -1.26 -8.68 -2.74
CA ILE A 419 -0.39 -8.18 -3.80
C ILE A 419 1.01 -7.86 -3.25
N ASN A 420 1.08 -7.19 -2.11
CA ASN A 420 2.34 -6.85 -1.45
C ASN A 420 2.94 -8.05 -0.71
N GLU A 421 2.11 -8.87 -0.07
CA GLU A 421 2.54 -10.11 0.62
C GLU A 421 3.11 -11.12 -0.38
N ASN A 422 2.55 -11.19 -1.59
CA ASN A 422 3.13 -11.98 -2.68
C ASN A 422 4.56 -11.51 -3.03
N THR A 423 4.81 -10.20 -3.00
CA THR A 423 6.16 -9.64 -3.21
C THR A 423 7.10 -9.98 -2.06
N LEU A 424 6.63 -9.90 -0.80
CA LEU A 424 7.40 -10.28 0.38
C LEU A 424 7.56 -11.79 0.55
N ARG A 425 6.72 -12.60 -0.13
CA ARG A 425 6.64 -14.07 -0.02
C ARG A 425 6.26 -14.58 1.38
N VAL A 426 5.64 -13.71 2.18
CA VAL A 426 5.12 -14.00 3.51
C VAL A 426 3.67 -13.53 3.57
N PHE A 427 2.79 -14.33 4.15
CA PHE A 427 1.35 -14.09 4.14
C PHE A 427 0.79 -13.97 5.55
N THR A 428 -0.23 -13.14 5.71
CA THR A 428 -0.98 -12.96 6.94
C THR A 428 -1.59 -14.29 7.42
N ASN A 429 -1.46 -14.58 8.71
CA ASN A 429 -2.16 -15.70 9.34
C ASN A 429 -3.63 -15.33 9.59
N GLU A 430 -4.50 -15.66 8.67
CA GLU A 430 -5.91 -15.30 8.70
C GLU A 430 -6.67 -15.85 9.93
N LYS A 431 -6.18 -16.89 10.59
CA LYS A 431 -6.87 -17.50 11.75
C LYS A 431 -7.13 -16.52 12.89
N THR A 432 -6.21 -15.59 13.11
CA THR A 432 -6.28 -14.60 14.19
C THR A 432 -6.57 -13.18 13.69
N GLU A 433 -6.92 -13.02 12.43
CA GLU A 433 -7.37 -11.74 11.88
C GLU A 433 -8.75 -11.39 12.43
N ALA A 434 -8.86 -10.25 13.13
CA ALA A 434 -10.11 -9.75 13.69
C ALA A 434 -10.94 -9.08 12.58
N ILE A 435 -11.77 -9.86 11.93
CA ILE A 435 -12.56 -9.44 10.78
C ILE A 435 -13.92 -10.17 10.77
N VAL A 436 -14.92 -9.57 10.11
CA VAL A 436 -16.15 -10.22 9.72
C VAL A 436 -16.08 -10.55 8.23
N ASP A 437 -15.81 -11.79 7.89
CA ASP A 437 -15.68 -12.28 6.52
C ASP A 437 -16.27 -13.69 6.41
N ILE A 438 -17.57 -13.75 6.15
CA ILE A 438 -18.30 -15.03 6.06
C ILE A 438 -17.88 -15.82 4.81
N GLN A 439 -17.63 -15.12 3.69
CA GLN A 439 -17.34 -15.79 2.41
C GLN A 439 -15.88 -16.26 2.29
N GLY A 440 -14.94 -15.50 2.86
CA GLY A 440 -13.50 -15.83 2.78
C GLY A 440 -13.03 -16.70 3.93
N GLN A 441 -13.21 -16.21 5.16
CA GLN A 441 -12.63 -16.81 6.35
C GLN A 441 -13.65 -17.54 7.26
N ASN A 442 -14.91 -17.56 6.88
CA ASN A 442 -16.01 -18.12 7.67
C ASN A 442 -16.09 -17.53 9.10
N LYS A 443 -15.86 -16.21 9.20
CA LYS A 443 -15.92 -15.45 10.46
C LYS A 443 -17.11 -14.51 10.46
N ASN A 444 -17.99 -14.67 11.45
CA ASN A 444 -19.11 -13.77 11.68
C ASN A 444 -18.78 -12.75 12.79
N ILE A 445 -19.76 -12.00 13.24
CA ILE A 445 -19.59 -10.96 14.26
C ILE A 445 -19.13 -11.54 15.61
N PHE A 446 -19.49 -12.79 15.95
CA PHE A 446 -19.10 -13.39 17.22
C PHE A 446 -17.61 -13.76 17.23
N GLU A 447 -17.07 -14.32 16.14
CA GLU A 447 -15.64 -14.59 16.01
C GLU A 447 -14.84 -13.27 16.08
N TYR A 448 -15.30 -12.23 15.39
CA TYR A 448 -14.70 -10.90 15.48
C TYR A 448 -14.67 -10.37 16.92
N GLN A 449 -15.82 -10.40 17.63
CA GLN A 449 -15.92 -9.96 19.01
C GLN A 449 -15.01 -10.75 19.95
N GLN A 450 -14.91 -12.08 19.76
CA GLN A 450 -14.00 -12.91 20.55
C GLN A 450 -12.54 -12.54 20.36
N LEU A 451 -12.12 -12.30 19.11
CA LEU A 451 -10.75 -11.89 18.81
C LEU A 451 -10.45 -10.51 19.41
N MET A 452 -11.35 -9.54 19.26
CA MET A 452 -11.23 -8.22 19.87
C MET A 452 -11.16 -8.30 21.41
N ASN A 453 -12.02 -9.07 22.05
CA ASN A 453 -12.00 -9.28 23.48
C ASN A 453 -10.65 -9.85 23.97
N ARG A 454 -10.09 -10.83 23.26
CA ARG A 454 -8.76 -11.35 23.58
C ARG A 454 -7.67 -10.29 23.42
N SER A 455 -7.72 -9.50 22.36
CA SER A 455 -6.77 -8.42 22.14
C SER A 455 -6.81 -7.38 23.26
N PHE A 456 -8.01 -6.91 23.66
CA PHE A 456 -8.13 -5.97 24.76
C PHE A 456 -7.73 -6.53 26.13
N LYS A 457 -7.90 -7.83 26.35
CA LYS A 457 -7.36 -8.50 27.56
C LYS A 457 -5.84 -8.48 27.57
N GLU A 458 -5.19 -8.69 26.43
CA GLU A 458 -3.73 -8.56 26.32
C GLU A 458 -3.28 -7.12 26.53
N PHE A 459 -3.96 -6.13 25.96
CA PHE A 459 -3.64 -4.71 26.19
C PHE A 459 -3.78 -4.31 27.66
N TYR A 460 -4.82 -4.81 28.35
CA TYR A 460 -4.98 -4.61 29.78
C TYR A 460 -3.85 -5.28 30.59
N ARG A 461 -3.45 -6.49 30.21
CA ARG A 461 -2.37 -7.25 30.90
C ARG A 461 -1.03 -6.54 30.83
N ILE A 462 -0.66 -6.02 29.65
CA ILE A 462 0.64 -5.36 29.43
C ILE A 462 0.69 -3.93 29.95
N LEU A 463 -0.44 -3.24 30.05
CA LEU A 463 -0.54 -1.85 30.49
C LEU A 463 -0.30 -1.76 31.99
N LYS A 464 0.57 -0.83 32.43
CA LYS A 464 0.83 -0.56 33.84
C LYS A 464 -0.42 -0.05 34.56
N PRO A 465 -0.62 -0.41 35.84
CA PRO A 465 -1.72 0.13 36.64
C PRO A 465 -1.75 1.67 36.64
N GLY A 466 -2.95 2.25 36.54
CA GLY A 466 -3.14 3.71 36.48
C GLY A 466 -2.71 4.40 35.19
N LYS A 467 -2.39 3.65 34.13
CA LYS A 467 -2.05 4.16 32.80
C LYS A 467 -3.23 4.09 31.85
N TRP A 468 -3.13 4.77 30.72
CA TRP A 468 -4.23 5.01 29.79
C TRP A 468 -4.10 4.19 28.52
N LEU A 469 -5.25 3.81 27.96
CA LEU A 469 -5.43 3.30 26.61
C LEU A 469 -6.32 4.26 25.83
N THR A 470 -5.91 4.64 24.64
CA THR A 470 -6.76 5.35 23.67
C THR A 470 -7.07 4.43 22.50
N MET A 471 -8.35 4.34 22.17
CA MET A 471 -8.84 3.64 20.99
C MET A 471 -9.44 4.66 20.02
N GLU A 472 -8.94 4.73 18.81
CA GLU A 472 -9.58 5.45 17.72
C GLU A 472 -10.73 4.60 17.16
N PHE A 473 -11.90 5.24 16.97
CA PHE A 473 -13.09 4.52 16.49
C PHE A 473 -13.93 5.39 15.54
#